data_d9e4eabc1bd2477f3e37ac634c39bb36
#
_entry.id   d9e4eabc1bd2477f3e37ac634c39bb36
#
_cell.length_a   1.000
_cell.length_b   1.000
_cell.length_c   1.000
_cell.angle_alpha   90.00
_cell.angle_beta   90.00
_cell.angle_gamma   90.00
#
_symmetry.space_group_name_H-M   'P 1'
#
loop_
_entity.id
_entity.type
_entity.pdbx_description
1 polymer ?
#
loop_
_entity_poly.entity_id
_entity_poly.type
_entity_poly.pdbx_seq_one_letter_code
_entity_poly.pdbx_strand_id
1 'polypeptide(L)'
;KISYDDVAMEVKYIVDGKVLCNSQMGKVVMRLDELPFPAWDLLPNERYWELKRGHGVTINNKTLTKYASIMTSLGCPFKCSFCHIGKEVEGSLTQDIGRFRIKSDDRVMEELQYLKDVMGVNEIFIEDDSLFGRKKRALRLLEKIVELDLKLMNINGINIIHLLKKGKPDIEMIKLMKRAGFTDFSLPIESGNDRILKKWCSNKWDINNTDMPALIKAFNDEGIRIDANYIIGFPDETLEECKNTIEYARENAKLGVDSSCFFICMPLPGTTMFDYCIDNGLIEKEFNIDKMNWRNANLKNGIIPPEELERLRDEAWDTVNSDKYKNDRKSLIID
;
A
#
# COMPACT_ATOMS: atom_id res chain seq x y z
N LYS A 1 -31.40 -15.05 5.42
CA LYS A 1 -30.64 -15.92 6.34
C LYS A 1 -29.52 -16.52 5.51
N ILE A 2 -28.30 -16.04 5.70
CA ILE A 2 -27.09 -16.67 5.14
C ILE A 2 -26.86 -17.92 5.99
N SER A 3 -26.83 -19.10 5.39
CA SER A 3 -26.53 -20.33 6.16
C SER A 3 -25.04 -20.37 6.44
N TYR A 4 -24.65 -21.07 7.51
CA TYR A 4 -23.22 -21.27 7.83
C TYR A 4 -22.45 -21.98 6.70
N ASP A 5 -23.14 -22.72 5.87
CA ASP A 5 -22.58 -23.44 4.71
C ASP A 5 -22.27 -22.50 3.52
N ASP A 6 -22.85 -21.28 3.53
CA ASP A 6 -22.59 -20.27 2.50
C ASP A 6 -21.39 -19.37 2.83
N VAL A 7 -20.94 -19.38 4.10
CA VAL A 7 -19.73 -18.66 4.54
C VAL A 7 -18.54 -19.59 4.44
N ALA A 8 -18.05 -19.70 3.26
CA ALA A 8 -16.94 -20.56 2.96
C ALA A 8 -15.61 -19.89 3.26
N MET A 9 -15.25 -19.82 4.50
CA MET A 9 -13.88 -19.59 4.99
C MET A 9 -13.48 -20.78 5.84
N GLU A 10 -12.18 -21.12 5.87
CA GLU A 10 -11.67 -22.02 6.89
C GLU A 10 -11.78 -21.33 8.25
N VAL A 11 -12.97 -21.37 8.83
CA VAL A 11 -13.20 -20.83 10.16
C VAL A 11 -12.85 -21.91 11.18
N LYS A 12 -11.79 -21.67 11.93
CA LYS A 12 -11.51 -22.44 13.15
C LYS A 12 -12.36 -21.85 14.28
N TYR A 13 -13.22 -22.67 14.83
CA TYR A 13 -14.05 -22.30 15.97
C TYR A 13 -13.92 -23.32 17.09
N ILE A 14 -14.10 -22.89 18.32
CA ILE A 14 -14.00 -23.75 19.50
C ILE A 14 -15.41 -24.10 19.96
N VAL A 15 -15.74 -25.39 19.97
CA VAL A 15 -16.96 -25.93 20.57
C VAL A 15 -16.54 -26.97 21.60
N ASP A 16 -17.01 -26.82 22.83
CA ASP A 16 -16.69 -27.72 23.95
C ASP A 16 -15.18 -27.99 24.13
N GLY A 17 -14.36 -26.93 23.97
CA GLY A 17 -12.90 -27.03 24.10
C GLY A 17 -12.19 -27.72 22.93
N LYS A 18 -12.91 -28.12 21.88
CA LYS A 18 -12.32 -28.70 20.66
C LYS A 18 -12.28 -27.68 19.55
N VAL A 19 -11.13 -27.59 18.88
CA VAL A 19 -10.99 -26.80 17.66
C VAL A 19 -11.63 -27.55 16.50
N LEU A 20 -12.70 -27.02 15.97
CA LEU A 20 -13.34 -27.52 14.74
C LEU A 20 -12.89 -26.62 13.58
N CYS A 21 -12.65 -27.25 12.44
CA CYS A 21 -12.23 -26.57 11.23
C CYS A 21 -13.25 -26.89 10.12
N ASN A 22 -13.78 -25.85 9.47
CA ASN A 22 -14.56 -26.09 8.28
C ASN A 22 -13.59 -26.41 7.12
N SER A 23 -13.73 -27.56 6.51
CA SER A 23 -12.84 -28.05 5.45
C SER A 23 -13.18 -27.49 4.05
N GLN A 24 -14.25 -26.73 3.93
CA GLN A 24 -14.62 -26.12 2.64
C GLN A 24 -14.15 -24.66 2.58
N MET A 25 -13.19 -24.42 1.71
CA MET A 25 -12.77 -23.05 1.38
C MET A 25 -13.85 -22.37 0.55
N GLY A 26 -14.13 -21.11 0.88
CA GLY A 26 -15.10 -20.30 0.19
C GLY A 26 -14.70 -19.95 -1.23
N LYS A 27 -15.72 -19.75 -2.04
CA LYS A 27 -15.52 -19.19 -3.38
C LYS A 27 -15.22 -17.71 -3.26
N VAL A 28 -14.15 -17.26 -3.90
CA VAL A 28 -13.85 -15.84 -4.00
C VAL A 28 -14.94 -15.14 -4.80
N VAL A 29 -15.47 -14.05 -4.27
CA VAL A 29 -16.45 -13.22 -5.00
C VAL A 29 -15.73 -12.57 -6.18
N MET A 30 -16.10 -13.00 -7.39
CA MET A 30 -15.48 -12.50 -8.63
C MET A 30 -16.11 -11.20 -9.12
N ARG A 31 -17.40 -11.00 -8.89
CA ARG A 31 -18.14 -9.79 -9.24
C ARG A 31 -18.34 -8.92 -8.01
N LEU A 32 -17.47 -7.92 -7.82
CA LEU A 32 -17.48 -7.07 -6.62
C LEU A 32 -18.74 -6.21 -6.50
N ASP A 33 -19.45 -5.99 -7.60
CA ASP A 33 -20.72 -5.24 -7.61
C ASP A 33 -21.86 -5.98 -6.90
N GLU A 34 -21.73 -7.29 -6.71
CA GLU A 34 -22.70 -8.10 -5.96
C GLU A 34 -22.57 -7.93 -4.44
N LEU A 35 -21.45 -7.39 -3.98
CA LEU A 35 -21.27 -7.11 -2.56
C LEU A 35 -22.13 -5.90 -2.14
N PRO A 36 -22.74 -5.94 -0.95
CA PRO A 36 -23.40 -4.76 -0.40
C PRO A 36 -22.39 -3.62 -0.19
N PHE A 37 -22.89 -2.41 0.04
CA PHE A 37 -22.04 -1.34 0.57
C PHE A 37 -21.50 -1.74 1.95
N PRO A 38 -20.28 -1.32 2.30
CA PRO A 38 -19.85 -1.42 3.68
C PRO A 38 -20.88 -0.74 4.60
N ALA A 39 -21.11 -1.33 5.76
CA ALA A 39 -22.10 -0.82 6.73
C ALA A 39 -21.55 0.41 7.47
N TRP A 40 -21.30 1.48 6.76
CA TRP A 40 -20.76 2.74 7.28
C TRP A 40 -21.61 3.32 8.42
N ASP A 41 -22.91 3.15 8.33
CA ASP A 41 -23.92 3.61 9.30
C ASP A 41 -23.84 2.88 10.65
N LEU A 42 -23.24 1.70 10.69
CA LEU A 42 -23.03 0.93 11.92
C LEU A 42 -21.73 1.27 12.65
N LEU A 43 -20.85 2.06 12.02
CA LEU A 43 -19.58 2.45 12.63
C LEU A 43 -19.73 3.73 13.48
N PRO A 44 -18.99 3.86 14.58
CA PRO A 44 -18.95 5.10 15.35
C PRO A 44 -18.09 6.17 14.66
N ASN A 45 -18.50 6.58 13.46
CA ASN A 45 -17.72 7.44 12.56
C ASN A 45 -17.28 8.74 13.20
N GLU A 46 -18.16 9.38 14.01
CA GLU A 46 -17.83 10.64 14.70
C GLU A 46 -16.58 10.48 15.59
N ARG A 47 -16.44 9.33 16.27
CA ARG A 47 -15.25 9.05 17.10
C ARG A 47 -13.97 8.95 16.26
N TYR A 48 -14.04 8.33 15.07
CA TYR A 48 -12.89 8.26 14.16
C TYR A 48 -12.52 9.64 13.64
N TRP A 49 -13.51 10.47 13.32
CA TRP A 49 -13.27 11.84 12.83
C TRP A 49 -12.74 12.76 13.93
N GLU A 50 -13.20 12.62 15.17
CA GLU A 50 -12.68 13.35 16.34
C GLU A 50 -11.22 13.03 16.64
N LEU A 51 -10.77 11.79 16.43
CA LEU A 51 -9.37 11.39 16.62
C LEU A 51 -8.42 12.08 15.62
N LYS A 52 -8.97 12.74 14.60
CA LYS A 52 -8.17 13.42 13.55
C LYS A 52 -7.07 12.56 12.97
N ARG A 53 -7.29 11.25 12.91
CA ARG A 53 -6.35 10.24 12.45
C ARG A 53 -7.02 9.38 11.38
N GLY A 54 -6.97 9.87 10.13
CA GLY A 54 -7.20 8.98 8.98
C GLY A 54 -6.01 8.06 8.79
N HIS A 55 -6.19 6.98 8.09
CA HIS A 55 -5.09 6.18 7.57
C HIS A 55 -4.21 7.07 6.68
N GLY A 56 -2.92 7.17 6.96
CA GLY A 56 -2.02 8.07 6.22
C GLY A 56 -2.28 9.55 6.49
N VAL A 57 -2.04 9.97 7.72
CA VAL A 57 -2.25 11.36 8.14
C VAL A 57 -1.58 12.35 7.20
N THR A 58 -2.35 13.13 6.50
CA THR A 58 -1.88 14.32 5.80
C THR A 58 -1.49 15.38 6.82
N ILE A 59 -0.22 15.63 6.92
CA ILE A 59 0.40 16.52 7.91
C ILE A 59 -0.08 17.96 7.79
N ASN A 60 -0.62 18.36 6.65
CA ASN A 60 -1.08 19.72 6.40
C ASN A 60 -2.57 19.95 6.73
N ASN A 61 -3.33 18.95 7.12
CA ASN A 61 -4.76 19.12 7.41
C ASN A 61 -4.99 19.31 8.90
N LYS A 62 -4.88 20.55 9.36
CA LYS A 62 -5.24 20.95 10.73
C LYS A 62 -6.74 20.80 11.05
N THR A 63 -7.58 20.62 10.05
CA THR A 63 -9.01 20.34 10.16
C THR A 63 -9.28 19.04 9.44
N LEU A 64 -9.24 17.93 10.16
CA LEU A 64 -9.80 16.70 9.61
C LEU A 64 -11.29 16.85 9.45
N THR A 65 -11.65 16.72 8.28
CA THR A 65 -12.98 16.62 7.74
C THR A 65 -13.44 15.16 7.87
N LYS A 66 -14.68 14.92 7.59
CA LYS A 66 -15.25 13.59 7.57
C LYS A 66 -14.61 12.77 6.45
N TYR A 67 -14.04 11.63 6.78
CA TYR A 67 -13.36 10.76 5.82
C TYR A 67 -13.95 9.35 5.80
N ALA A 68 -13.73 8.65 4.70
CA ALA A 68 -14.00 7.22 4.59
C ALA A 68 -12.93 6.52 3.74
N SER A 69 -12.71 5.22 4.01
CA SER A 69 -11.86 4.36 3.18
C SER A 69 -12.72 3.56 2.22
N ILE A 70 -12.32 3.50 0.95
CA ILE A 70 -12.99 2.68 -0.06
C ILE A 70 -11.99 1.80 -0.81
N MET A 71 -12.50 0.71 -1.38
CA MET A 71 -11.80 -0.11 -2.36
C MET A 71 -12.58 -0.09 -3.67
N THR A 72 -11.95 0.37 -4.74
CA THR A 72 -12.52 0.32 -6.10
C THR A 72 -12.13 -0.95 -6.84
N SER A 73 -11.07 -1.60 -6.37
CA SER A 73 -10.57 -2.89 -6.83
C SER A 73 -9.99 -3.69 -5.68
N LEU A 74 -9.84 -4.99 -5.85
CA LEU A 74 -9.18 -5.90 -4.92
C LEU A 74 -8.14 -6.73 -5.66
N GLY A 75 -7.06 -7.06 -4.97
CA GLY A 75 -5.96 -7.83 -5.51
C GLY A 75 -5.01 -7.02 -6.39
N CYS A 76 -3.93 -7.64 -6.83
CA CYS A 76 -2.85 -6.98 -7.56
C CYS A 76 -2.36 -7.82 -8.74
N PRO A 77 -2.08 -7.22 -9.91
CA PRO A 77 -1.54 -7.95 -11.06
C PRO A 77 -0.05 -8.27 -10.94
N PHE A 78 0.65 -7.70 -9.96
CA PHE A 78 2.07 -7.93 -9.73
C PHE A 78 2.32 -9.12 -8.79
N LYS A 79 3.51 -9.70 -8.90
CA LYS A 79 3.93 -10.87 -8.13
C LYS A 79 5.20 -10.57 -7.33
N CYS A 80 5.20 -9.48 -6.56
CA CYS A 80 6.30 -9.15 -5.67
C CYS A 80 6.49 -10.28 -4.66
N SER A 81 7.72 -10.78 -4.53
CA SER A 81 8.00 -11.98 -3.75
C SER A 81 7.80 -11.82 -2.23
N PHE A 82 7.85 -10.60 -1.74
CA PHE A 82 7.61 -10.25 -0.34
C PHE A 82 6.12 -10.00 -0.03
N CYS A 83 5.27 -9.84 -1.06
CA CYS A 83 3.87 -9.49 -0.90
C CYS A 83 2.99 -10.74 -0.93
N HIS A 84 2.13 -10.90 0.08
CA HIS A 84 1.22 -12.04 0.16
C HIS A 84 0.20 -12.06 -0.98
N ILE A 85 -0.26 -10.90 -1.46
CA ILE A 85 -1.25 -10.80 -2.54
C ILE A 85 -0.76 -11.51 -3.81
N GLY A 86 0.54 -11.40 -4.12
CA GLY A 86 1.15 -12.08 -5.26
C GLY A 86 1.09 -13.61 -5.21
N LYS A 87 0.99 -14.19 -4.00
CA LYS A 87 0.90 -15.64 -3.76
C LYS A 87 -0.55 -16.12 -3.62
N GLU A 88 -1.48 -15.23 -3.29
CA GLU A 88 -2.91 -15.50 -3.09
C GLU A 88 -3.70 -15.52 -4.42
N VAL A 89 -3.09 -16.09 -5.46
CA VAL A 89 -3.69 -16.30 -6.78
C VAL A 89 -3.89 -17.79 -7.03
N GLU A 90 -4.28 -18.15 -8.23
CA GLU A 90 -4.64 -19.51 -8.65
C GLU A 90 -3.75 -20.61 -8.04
N GLY A 91 -4.40 -21.59 -7.43
CA GLY A 91 -3.74 -22.73 -6.76
C GLY A 91 -3.25 -22.44 -5.34
N SER A 92 -3.49 -21.25 -4.81
CA SER A 92 -3.17 -20.94 -3.42
C SER A 92 -4.19 -21.49 -2.43
N LEU A 93 -3.82 -21.56 -1.14
CA LEU A 93 -4.73 -21.95 -0.06
C LEU A 93 -5.91 -20.98 0.09
N THR A 94 -5.75 -19.75 -0.35
CA THR A 94 -6.74 -18.66 -0.28
C THR A 94 -7.61 -18.55 -1.54
N GLN A 95 -7.46 -19.47 -2.50
CA GLN A 95 -8.30 -19.62 -3.69
C GLN A 95 -8.55 -18.31 -4.46
N ASP A 96 -7.50 -17.70 -5.00
CA ASP A 96 -7.62 -16.52 -5.86
C ASP A 96 -8.04 -15.20 -5.17
N ILE A 97 -7.98 -15.10 -3.84
CA ILE A 97 -8.33 -13.85 -3.16
C ILE A 97 -7.45 -12.67 -3.63
N GLY A 98 -6.19 -12.95 -3.98
CA GLY A 98 -5.23 -11.99 -4.54
C GLY A 98 -5.46 -11.66 -6.02
N ARG A 99 -6.37 -12.35 -6.71
CA ARG A 99 -6.68 -12.08 -8.13
C ARG A 99 -7.23 -10.67 -8.28
N PHE A 100 -6.72 -9.93 -9.24
CA PHE A 100 -7.16 -8.58 -9.51
C PHE A 100 -8.60 -8.54 -10.05
N ARG A 101 -9.49 -7.89 -9.31
CA ARG A 101 -10.93 -7.73 -9.60
C ARG A 101 -11.32 -6.27 -9.40
N ILE A 102 -12.29 -5.78 -10.14
CA ILE A 102 -12.74 -4.38 -10.10
C ILE A 102 -14.24 -4.30 -9.82
N LYS A 103 -14.65 -3.26 -9.11
CA LYS A 103 -16.04 -2.78 -9.14
C LYS A 103 -16.30 -2.06 -10.46
N SER A 104 -17.53 -2.04 -10.93
CA SER A 104 -17.92 -1.18 -12.05
C SER A 104 -17.75 0.30 -11.67
N ASP A 105 -17.62 1.14 -12.69
CA ASP A 105 -17.52 2.58 -12.46
C ASP A 105 -18.79 3.10 -11.77
N ASP A 106 -19.96 2.61 -12.18
CA ASP A 106 -21.25 3.03 -11.61
C ASP A 106 -21.38 2.60 -10.14
N ARG A 107 -20.96 1.38 -9.81
CA ARG A 107 -20.94 0.91 -8.42
C ARG A 107 -20.05 1.78 -7.50
N VAL A 108 -18.87 2.19 -7.99
CA VAL A 108 -18.00 3.09 -7.24
C VAL A 108 -18.61 4.47 -7.08
N MET A 109 -19.21 5.00 -8.15
CA MET A 109 -19.88 6.31 -8.11
C MET A 109 -21.06 6.33 -7.15
N GLU A 110 -21.89 5.28 -7.12
CA GLU A 110 -22.98 5.12 -6.15
C GLU A 110 -22.46 5.13 -4.70
N GLU A 111 -21.39 4.41 -4.42
CA GLU A 111 -20.76 4.37 -3.08
C GLU A 111 -20.20 5.74 -2.68
N LEU A 112 -19.47 6.43 -3.57
CA LEU A 112 -18.94 7.75 -3.31
C LEU A 112 -20.05 8.80 -3.12
N GLN A 113 -21.11 8.72 -3.92
CA GLN A 113 -22.26 9.63 -3.80
C GLN A 113 -22.97 9.43 -2.46
N TYR A 114 -23.18 8.17 -2.03
CA TYR A 114 -23.75 7.84 -0.73
C TYR A 114 -22.88 8.42 0.41
N LEU A 115 -21.57 8.21 0.37
CA LEU A 115 -20.64 8.74 1.38
C LEU A 115 -20.68 10.26 1.44
N LYS A 116 -20.73 10.93 0.29
CA LYS A 116 -20.80 12.39 0.22
C LYS A 116 -22.15 12.94 0.72
N ASP A 117 -23.26 12.48 0.14
CA ASP A 117 -24.57 13.14 0.32
C ASP A 117 -25.26 12.71 1.62
N VAL A 118 -25.08 11.44 2.01
CA VAL A 118 -25.77 10.90 3.20
C VAL A 118 -24.91 11.03 4.44
N MET A 119 -23.60 10.76 4.32
CA MET A 119 -22.69 10.78 5.48
C MET A 119 -21.91 12.08 5.62
N GLY A 120 -21.92 12.94 4.60
CA GLY A 120 -21.19 14.21 4.60
C GLY A 120 -19.67 14.04 4.52
N VAL A 121 -19.20 12.91 3.97
CA VAL A 121 -17.79 12.63 3.75
C VAL A 121 -17.26 13.51 2.61
N ASN A 122 -16.08 14.08 2.78
CA ASN A 122 -15.43 14.90 1.77
C ASN A 122 -13.96 14.47 1.49
N GLU A 123 -13.43 13.55 2.26
CA GLU A 123 -12.09 12.96 2.06
C GLU A 123 -12.20 11.43 1.90
N ILE A 124 -11.62 10.90 0.86
CA ILE A 124 -11.66 9.47 0.52
C ILE A 124 -10.24 8.91 0.50
N PHE A 125 -10.01 7.89 1.31
CA PHE A 125 -8.83 7.05 1.24
C PHE A 125 -9.11 5.89 0.30
N ILE A 126 -8.39 5.83 -0.82
CA ILE A 126 -8.48 4.72 -1.77
C ILE A 126 -7.47 3.65 -1.31
N GLU A 127 -7.98 2.51 -0.88
CA GLU A 127 -7.22 1.40 -0.30
C GLU A 127 -6.97 0.27 -1.32
N ASP A 128 -7.09 0.56 -2.60
CA ASP A 128 -6.83 -0.43 -3.65
C ASP A 128 -5.39 -0.94 -3.59
N ASP A 129 -5.18 -2.25 -3.68
CA ASP A 129 -3.85 -2.85 -3.83
C ASP A 129 -3.16 -2.41 -5.14
N SER A 130 -3.95 -2.08 -6.16
CA SER A 130 -3.45 -1.60 -7.45
C SER A 130 -4.52 -0.80 -8.21
N LEU A 131 -4.75 0.44 -7.80
CA LEU A 131 -5.78 1.33 -8.39
C LEU A 131 -5.69 1.39 -9.94
N PHE A 132 -4.48 1.50 -10.45
CA PHE A 132 -4.21 1.59 -11.89
C PHE A 132 -3.90 0.25 -12.56
N GLY A 133 -4.17 -0.89 -11.91
CA GLY A 133 -3.97 -2.22 -12.49
C GLY A 133 -4.72 -2.42 -13.83
N ARG A 134 -5.81 -1.70 -14.06
CA ARG A 134 -6.47 -1.48 -15.35
C ARG A 134 -6.50 0.03 -15.66
N LYS A 135 -5.39 0.58 -16.11
CA LYS A 135 -5.19 2.04 -16.30
C LYS A 135 -6.37 2.72 -17.03
N LYS A 136 -6.83 2.16 -18.15
CA LYS A 136 -7.96 2.75 -18.92
C LYS A 136 -9.25 2.87 -18.09
N ARG A 137 -9.54 1.87 -17.24
CA ARG A 137 -10.71 1.91 -16.34
C ARG A 137 -10.51 2.96 -15.25
N ALA A 138 -9.33 2.98 -14.62
CA ALA A 138 -9.04 3.96 -13.58
C ALA A 138 -9.15 5.40 -14.08
N LEU A 139 -8.61 5.70 -15.26
CA LEU A 139 -8.73 7.04 -15.86
C LEU A 139 -10.20 7.42 -16.10
N ARG A 140 -11.01 6.51 -16.67
CA ARG A 140 -12.44 6.74 -16.90
C ARG A 140 -13.22 6.98 -15.59
N LEU A 141 -12.85 6.23 -14.52
CA LEU A 141 -13.42 6.44 -13.19
C LEU A 141 -13.06 7.81 -12.63
N LEU A 142 -11.79 8.22 -12.74
CA LEU A 142 -11.34 9.52 -12.27
C LEU A 142 -12.06 10.68 -13.01
N GLU A 143 -12.33 10.54 -14.31
CA GLU A 143 -13.13 11.53 -15.06
C GLU A 143 -14.53 11.71 -14.47
N LYS A 144 -15.18 10.62 -14.02
CA LYS A 144 -16.47 10.70 -13.34
C LYS A 144 -16.37 11.32 -11.94
N ILE A 145 -15.32 10.97 -11.19
CA ILE A 145 -15.09 11.47 -9.82
C ILE A 145 -14.87 12.99 -9.78
N VAL A 146 -14.33 13.60 -10.85
CA VAL A 146 -14.14 15.05 -10.93
C VAL A 146 -15.40 15.85 -10.53
N GLU A 147 -16.59 15.33 -10.87
CA GLU A 147 -17.87 15.99 -10.58
C GLU A 147 -18.25 15.96 -9.09
N LEU A 148 -17.62 15.10 -8.30
CA LEU A 148 -17.98 14.93 -6.89
C LEU A 148 -17.28 15.94 -5.96
N ASP A 149 -16.25 16.65 -6.41
CA ASP A 149 -15.47 17.60 -5.58
C ASP A 149 -15.05 16.98 -4.23
N LEU A 150 -14.46 15.80 -4.28
CA LEU A 150 -13.91 15.06 -3.15
C LEU A 150 -12.39 15.23 -3.10
N LYS A 151 -11.82 15.16 -1.91
CA LYS A 151 -10.38 14.97 -1.76
C LYS A 151 -10.04 13.49 -1.79
N LEU A 152 -9.05 13.12 -2.57
CA LEU A 152 -8.61 11.73 -2.72
C LEU A 152 -7.18 11.54 -2.24
N MET A 153 -6.96 10.44 -1.56
CA MET A 153 -5.64 9.96 -1.16
C MET A 153 -5.52 8.47 -1.51
N ASN A 154 -4.39 8.06 -2.06
CA ASN A 154 -4.12 6.63 -2.25
C ASN A 154 -3.05 6.16 -1.26
N ILE A 155 -3.41 5.26 -0.38
CA ILE A 155 -2.58 4.86 0.76
C ILE A 155 -1.68 3.66 0.41
N ASN A 156 -2.23 2.66 -0.26
CA ASN A 156 -1.49 1.42 -0.57
C ASN A 156 -0.48 1.57 -1.71
N GLY A 157 -0.49 2.73 -2.36
CA GLY A 157 0.52 3.11 -3.32
C GLY A 157 0.12 2.89 -4.79
N ILE A 158 0.69 3.76 -5.62
CA ILE A 158 0.54 3.68 -7.07
C ILE A 158 1.88 3.26 -7.67
N ASN A 159 1.90 2.07 -8.30
CA ASN A 159 3.11 1.57 -8.95
C ASN A 159 3.61 2.54 -10.02
N ILE A 160 4.91 2.83 -10.00
CA ILE A 160 5.59 3.79 -10.88
C ILE A 160 5.29 3.53 -12.35
N ILE A 161 5.28 2.27 -12.78
CA ILE A 161 5.01 1.91 -14.18
C ILE A 161 3.67 2.46 -14.69
N HIS A 162 2.66 2.59 -13.81
CA HIS A 162 1.35 3.13 -14.19
C HIS A 162 1.37 4.65 -14.40
N LEU A 163 2.31 5.34 -13.75
CA LEU A 163 2.48 6.79 -13.83
C LEU A 163 3.27 7.22 -15.07
N LEU A 164 3.77 6.25 -15.83
CA LEU A 164 4.64 6.49 -16.97
C LEU A 164 3.96 6.17 -18.30
N LYS A 165 4.45 6.87 -19.33
CA LYS A 165 4.20 6.59 -20.75
C LYS A 165 5.53 6.60 -21.48
N LYS A 166 6.00 5.42 -21.92
CA LYS A 166 7.32 5.25 -22.54
C LYS A 166 8.47 5.77 -21.67
N GLY A 167 8.47 5.44 -20.38
CA GLY A 167 9.51 5.83 -19.41
C GLY A 167 9.44 7.29 -18.91
N LYS A 168 8.56 8.12 -19.46
CA LYS A 168 8.35 9.51 -19.05
C LYS A 168 7.02 9.67 -18.29
N PRO A 169 6.88 10.71 -17.44
CA PRO A 169 5.62 11.00 -16.74
C PRO A 169 4.43 11.11 -17.70
N ASP A 170 3.32 10.49 -17.34
CA ASP A 170 2.03 10.65 -18.04
C ASP A 170 1.34 11.92 -17.54
N ILE A 171 1.73 13.06 -18.08
CA ILE A 171 1.29 14.39 -17.61
C ILE A 171 -0.23 14.53 -17.64
N GLU A 172 -0.91 14.01 -18.67
CA GLU A 172 -2.36 14.10 -18.78
C GLU A 172 -3.06 13.30 -17.67
N MET A 173 -2.51 12.15 -17.31
CA MET A 173 -2.99 11.36 -16.19
C MET A 173 -2.78 12.12 -14.87
N ILE A 174 -1.61 12.71 -14.63
CA ILE A 174 -1.29 13.45 -13.41
C ILE A 174 -2.25 14.66 -13.26
N LYS A 175 -2.49 15.40 -14.33
CA LYS A 175 -3.48 16.49 -14.35
C LYS A 175 -4.90 15.99 -14.07
N LEU A 176 -5.27 14.82 -14.60
CA LEU A 176 -6.58 14.22 -14.30
C LEU A 176 -6.66 13.80 -12.83
N MET A 177 -5.62 13.21 -12.26
CA MET A 177 -5.57 12.91 -10.82
C MET A 177 -5.82 14.19 -9.99
N LYS A 178 -5.16 15.31 -10.33
CA LYS A 178 -5.40 16.58 -9.65
C LYS A 178 -6.83 17.05 -9.76
N ARG A 179 -7.41 17.05 -10.96
CA ARG A 179 -8.82 17.44 -11.17
C ARG A 179 -9.80 16.53 -10.42
N ALA A 180 -9.48 15.24 -10.32
CA ALA A 180 -10.30 14.28 -9.56
C ALA A 180 -10.17 14.44 -8.03
N GLY A 181 -9.29 15.34 -7.58
CA GLY A 181 -9.16 15.70 -6.17
C GLY A 181 -8.00 15.06 -5.43
N PHE A 182 -7.05 14.41 -6.12
CA PHE A 182 -5.87 13.86 -5.44
C PHE A 182 -5.07 14.96 -4.75
N THR A 183 -4.84 14.77 -3.45
CA THR A 183 -3.99 15.63 -2.62
C THR A 183 -2.64 15.01 -2.35
N ASP A 184 -2.60 13.69 -2.22
CA ASP A 184 -1.38 12.92 -1.98
C ASP A 184 -1.56 11.43 -2.34
N PHE A 185 -0.44 10.73 -2.45
CA PHE A 185 -0.42 9.29 -2.66
C PHE A 185 0.91 8.68 -2.21
N SER A 186 0.87 7.39 -1.88
CA SER A 186 2.07 6.60 -1.62
C SER A 186 2.74 6.16 -2.92
N LEU A 187 4.06 6.34 -3.01
CA LEU A 187 4.88 5.92 -4.15
C LEU A 187 5.81 4.77 -3.73
N PRO A 188 5.48 3.52 -4.07
CA PRO A 188 6.28 2.35 -3.70
C PRO A 188 7.53 2.23 -4.58
N ILE A 189 8.60 2.93 -4.20
CA ILE A 189 9.89 2.90 -4.88
C ILE A 189 10.60 1.57 -4.58
N GLU A 190 10.48 1.10 -3.35
CA GLU A 190 11.04 -0.12 -2.77
C GLU A 190 12.56 -0.07 -2.63
N SER A 191 13.33 0.00 -3.73
CA SER A 191 14.78 0.00 -3.71
C SER A 191 15.39 0.97 -4.72
N GLY A 192 16.56 1.51 -4.39
CA GLY A 192 17.42 2.25 -5.29
C GLY A 192 18.35 1.36 -6.15
N ASN A 193 18.14 0.03 -6.13
CA ASN A 193 18.99 -0.93 -6.83
C ASN A 193 18.18 -1.76 -7.83
N ASP A 194 18.58 -1.72 -9.09
CA ASP A 194 17.92 -2.46 -10.18
C ASP A 194 17.93 -3.98 -9.94
N ARG A 195 19.00 -4.54 -9.37
CA ARG A 195 19.10 -5.96 -9.01
C ARG A 195 18.00 -6.37 -8.01
N ILE A 196 17.81 -5.58 -6.97
CA ILE A 196 16.80 -5.83 -5.93
C ILE A 196 15.40 -5.70 -6.52
N LEU A 197 15.13 -4.67 -7.30
CA LEU A 197 13.85 -4.48 -7.98
C LEU A 197 13.49 -5.66 -8.89
N LYS A 198 14.44 -6.14 -9.67
CA LYS A 198 14.24 -7.30 -10.56
C LYS A 198 14.01 -8.59 -9.80
N LYS A 199 14.79 -8.85 -8.76
CA LYS A 199 14.72 -10.10 -8.02
C LYS A 199 13.50 -10.19 -7.11
N TRP A 200 13.22 -9.14 -6.34
CA TRP A 200 12.26 -9.18 -5.24
C TRP A 200 10.97 -8.42 -5.49
N CYS A 201 11.00 -7.38 -6.33
CA CYS A 201 9.89 -6.44 -6.50
C CYS A 201 9.12 -6.64 -7.82
N SER A 202 9.16 -7.84 -8.41
CA SER A 202 8.44 -8.18 -9.66
C SER A 202 8.84 -7.33 -10.88
N ASN A 203 10.01 -6.68 -10.84
CA ASN A 203 10.49 -5.77 -11.90
C ASN A 203 9.41 -4.76 -12.35
N LYS A 204 8.64 -4.27 -11.38
CA LYS A 204 7.47 -3.42 -11.65
C LYS A 204 7.82 -2.00 -12.14
N TRP A 205 9.08 -1.62 -12.09
CA TRP A 205 9.64 -0.42 -12.70
C TRP A 205 11.16 -0.59 -12.86
N ASP A 206 11.79 0.23 -13.68
CA ASP A 206 13.22 0.16 -14.02
C ASP A 206 13.87 1.53 -13.80
N ILE A 207 14.88 1.58 -12.93
CA ILE A 207 15.60 2.81 -12.56
C ILE A 207 16.22 3.47 -13.79
N ASN A 208 16.79 2.67 -14.69
CA ASN A 208 17.53 3.19 -15.86
C ASN A 208 16.61 3.73 -16.96
N ASN A 209 15.35 3.28 -16.97
CA ASN A 209 14.35 3.65 -17.98
C ASN A 209 13.24 4.57 -17.42
N THR A 210 13.40 5.07 -16.18
CA THR A 210 12.43 5.95 -15.53
C THR A 210 13.05 7.31 -15.28
N ASP A 211 12.46 8.35 -15.84
CA ASP A 211 12.81 9.73 -15.53
C ASP A 211 12.16 10.14 -14.19
N MET A 212 12.76 9.68 -13.07
CA MET A 212 12.24 9.94 -11.73
C MET A 212 12.24 11.44 -11.38
N PRO A 213 13.27 12.22 -11.69
CA PRO A 213 13.22 13.68 -11.48
C PRO A 213 12.05 14.35 -12.19
N ALA A 214 11.79 14.00 -13.44
CA ALA A 214 10.65 14.54 -14.17
C ALA A 214 9.30 14.07 -13.58
N LEU A 215 9.23 12.83 -13.07
CA LEU A 215 8.01 12.32 -12.42
C LEU A 215 7.70 13.09 -11.14
N ILE A 216 8.67 13.25 -10.26
CA ILE A 216 8.51 14.01 -9.01
C ILE A 216 8.11 15.45 -9.32
N LYS A 217 8.82 16.09 -10.26
CA LYS A 217 8.48 17.45 -10.68
C LYS A 217 7.05 17.59 -11.20
N ALA A 218 6.59 16.63 -12.00
CA ALA A 218 5.23 16.68 -12.56
C ALA A 218 4.14 16.64 -11.48
N PHE A 219 4.31 15.87 -10.42
CA PHE A 219 3.39 15.86 -9.29
C PHE A 219 3.48 17.14 -8.46
N ASN A 220 4.68 17.65 -8.22
CA ASN A 220 4.88 18.91 -7.51
C ASN A 220 4.26 20.10 -8.25
N ASP A 221 4.40 20.16 -9.57
CA ASP A 221 3.80 21.21 -10.41
C ASP A 221 2.26 21.22 -10.30
N GLU A 222 1.63 20.07 -10.11
CA GLU A 222 0.19 19.95 -9.88
C GLU A 222 -0.18 20.06 -8.38
N GLY A 223 0.78 20.20 -7.48
CA GLY A 223 0.55 20.27 -6.04
C GLY A 223 -0.08 19.00 -5.46
N ILE A 224 0.33 17.84 -5.96
CA ILE A 224 0.02 16.52 -5.40
C ILE A 224 1.24 16.04 -4.62
N ARG A 225 1.06 15.73 -3.35
CA ARG A 225 2.14 15.28 -2.47
C ARG A 225 2.53 13.83 -2.74
N ILE A 226 3.80 13.54 -2.54
CA ILE A 226 4.38 12.21 -2.70
C ILE A 226 4.91 11.70 -1.36
N ASP A 227 4.37 10.57 -0.88
CA ASP A 227 4.89 9.83 0.27
C ASP A 227 5.61 8.58 -0.26
N ALA A 228 6.95 8.61 -0.32
CA ALA A 228 7.75 7.53 -0.90
C ALA A 228 8.02 6.42 0.11
N ASN A 229 7.90 5.16 -0.33
CA ASN A 229 8.16 3.97 0.48
C ASN A 229 9.38 3.22 -0.04
N TYR A 230 10.29 2.90 0.86
CA TYR A 230 11.53 2.18 0.61
C TYR A 230 11.62 0.96 1.53
N ILE A 231 12.19 -0.13 1.01
CA ILE A 231 12.45 -1.36 1.77
C ILE A 231 13.95 -1.63 1.70
N ILE A 232 14.56 -1.92 2.84
CA ILE A 232 15.95 -2.34 2.97
C ILE A 232 16.04 -3.68 3.69
N GLY A 233 17.15 -4.41 3.49
CA GLY A 233 17.38 -5.69 4.16
C GLY A 233 16.66 -6.85 3.49
N PHE A 234 16.56 -6.86 2.17
CA PHE A 234 16.13 -8.05 1.42
C PHE A 234 17.11 -9.22 1.67
N PRO A 235 16.69 -10.49 1.54
CA PRO A 235 17.46 -11.64 2.01
C PRO A 235 18.91 -11.73 1.52
N ASP A 236 19.19 -11.21 0.32
CA ASP A 236 20.55 -11.21 -0.26
C ASP A 236 21.04 -9.79 -0.60
N GLU A 237 20.42 -8.78 0.01
CA GLU A 237 20.83 -7.39 -0.16
C GLU A 237 22.09 -7.11 0.66
N THR A 238 23.05 -6.46 0.05
CA THR A 238 24.29 -6.05 0.71
C THR A 238 24.13 -4.72 1.44
N LEU A 239 25.00 -4.47 2.41
CA LEU A 239 25.05 -3.20 3.14
C LEU A 239 25.20 -1.99 2.19
N GLU A 240 25.98 -2.15 1.13
CA GLU A 240 26.19 -1.11 0.11
C GLU A 240 24.90 -0.85 -0.67
N GLU A 241 24.15 -1.88 -1.03
CA GLU A 241 22.86 -1.73 -1.72
C GLU A 241 21.82 -1.04 -0.82
N CYS A 242 21.79 -1.33 0.49
CA CYS A 242 20.95 -0.60 1.43
C CYS A 242 21.31 0.90 1.47
N LYS A 243 22.62 1.22 1.52
CA LYS A 243 23.10 2.61 1.48
C LYS A 243 22.75 3.31 0.17
N ASN A 244 22.86 2.61 -0.97
CA ASN A 244 22.44 3.14 -2.26
C ASN A 244 20.94 3.46 -2.29
N THR A 245 20.10 2.62 -1.70
CA THR A 245 18.65 2.89 -1.56
C THR A 245 18.41 4.14 -0.73
N ILE A 246 19.14 4.32 0.38
CA ILE A 246 19.01 5.51 1.25
C ILE A 246 19.49 6.78 0.53
N GLU A 247 20.60 6.71 -0.21
CA GLU A 247 21.08 7.86 -0.99
C GLU A 247 20.10 8.23 -2.10
N TYR A 248 19.56 7.23 -2.81
CA TYR A 248 18.50 7.44 -3.79
C TYR A 248 17.26 8.13 -3.19
N ALA A 249 16.87 7.74 -1.97
CA ALA A 249 15.80 8.40 -1.24
C ALA A 249 16.14 9.86 -0.90
N ARG A 250 17.39 10.12 -0.51
CA ARG A 250 17.87 11.48 -0.19
C ARG A 250 17.84 12.38 -1.41
N GLU A 251 18.22 11.86 -2.58
CA GLU A 251 18.12 12.59 -3.83
C GLU A 251 16.67 12.89 -4.21
N ASN A 252 15.77 11.91 -4.08
CA ASN A 252 14.35 12.11 -4.33
C ASN A 252 13.72 13.14 -3.38
N ALA A 253 14.14 13.17 -2.11
CA ALA A 253 13.69 14.20 -1.15
C ALA A 253 14.14 15.60 -1.57
N LYS A 254 15.38 15.76 -2.10
CA LYS A 254 15.87 17.04 -2.65
C LYS A 254 15.07 17.49 -3.87
N LEU A 255 14.52 16.54 -4.65
CA LEU A 255 13.68 16.81 -5.81
C LEU A 255 12.23 17.16 -5.46
N GLY A 256 11.83 16.97 -4.18
CA GLY A 256 10.52 17.38 -3.69
C GLY A 256 9.58 16.25 -3.31
N VAL A 257 10.09 15.05 -3.01
CA VAL A 257 9.32 14.04 -2.27
C VAL A 257 9.02 14.57 -0.87
N ASP A 258 7.77 14.56 -0.46
CA ASP A 258 7.30 15.18 0.78
C ASP A 258 7.69 14.39 2.03
N SER A 259 7.64 13.07 1.93
CA SER A 259 8.06 12.19 3.01
C SER A 259 8.64 10.87 2.48
N SER A 260 9.53 10.27 3.27
CA SER A 260 10.17 8.99 2.97
C SER A 260 10.01 8.04 4.14
N CYS A 261 9.37 6.89 3.91
CA CYS A 261 9.24 5.82 4.89
C CYS A 261 10.21 4.70 4.55
N PHE A 262 10.94 4.24 5.56
CA PHE A 262 11.89 3.13 5.43
C PHE A 262 11.39 1.94 6.23
N PHE A 263 11.23 0.82 5.55
CA PHE A 263 10.80 -0.44 6.11
C PHE A 263 11.93 -1.45 6.05
N ILE A 264 12.11 -2.23 7.09
CA ILE A 264 12.96 -3.42 7.02
C ILE A 264 12.15 -4.53 6.38
N CYS A 265 12.77 -5.23 5.45
CA CYS A 265 12.14 -6.33 4.73
C CYS A 265 11.60 -7.38 5.71
N MET A 266 10.32 -7.69 5.57
CA MET A 266 9.63 -8.65 6.42
C MET A 266 9.13 -9.81 5.56
N PRO A 267 9.74 -10.99 5.66
CA PRO A 267 9.30 -12.18 4.95
C PRO A 267 8.03 -12.72 5.60
N LEU A 268 6.88 -12.34 5.07
CA LEU A 268 5.59 -12.76 5.58
C LEU A 268 5.32 -14.24 5.28
N PRO A 269 4.84 -15.04 6.25
CA PRO A 269 4.43 -16.42 6.01
C PRO A 269 3.48 -16.53 4.82
N GLY A 270 3.69 -17.55 3.99
CA GLY A 270 2.92 -17.76 2.77
C GLY A 270 3.40 -16.95 1.56
N THR A 271 4.46 -16.16 1.67
CA THR A 271 5.08 -15.49 0.51
C THR A 271 6.23 -16.32 -0.07
N THR A 272 6.54 -16.06 -1.35
CA THR A 272 7.71 -16.71 -2.02
C THR A 272 9.02 -16.35 -1.33
N MET A 273 9.11 -15.12 -0.80
CA MET A 273 10.28 -14.70 -0.02
C MET A 273 10.40 -15.45 1.29
N PHE A 274 9.30 -15.71 1.98
CA PHE A 274 9.31 -16.50 3.21
C PHE A 274 9.82 -17.92 2.95
N ASP A 275 9.30 -18.60 1.90
CA ASP A 275 9.76 -19.92 1.49
C ASP A 275 11.27 -19.90 1.21
N TYR A 276 11.74 -18.90 0.45
CA TYR A 276 13.17 -18.71 0.20
C TYR A 276 13.98 -18.55 1.49
N CYS A 277 13.50 -17.77 2.46
CA CYS A 277 14.20 -17.55 3.72
C CYS A 277 14.29 -18.83 4.58
N ILE A 278 13.24 -19.63 4.60
CA ILE A 278 13.23 -20.94 5.28
C ILE A 278 14.24 -21.89 4.62
N ASP A 279 14.19 -22.01 3.29
CA ASP A 279 15.04 -22.93 2.53
C ASP A 279 16.53 -22.59 2.64
N ASN A 280 16.86 -21.31 2.86
CA ASN A 280 18.23 -20.82 3.01
C ASN A 280 18.64 -20.62 4.49
N GLY A 281 17.82 -21.04 5.45
CA GLY A 281 18.14 -20.95 6.88
C GLY A 281 18.25 -19.53 7.43
N LEU A 282 17.59 -18.56 6.77
CA LEU A 282 17.59 -17.15 7.19
C LEU A 282 16.54 -16.87 8.27
N ILE A 283 15.55 -17.73 8.40
CA ILE A 283 14.52 -17.72 9.44
C ILE A 283 14.52 -19.09 10.11
N GLU A 284 14.38 -19.12 11.42
CA GLU A 284 14.20 -20.40 12.14
C GLU A 284 12.82 -20.98 11.85
N LYS A 285 12.71 -22.31 11.81
CA LYS A 285 11.43 -23.01 11.60
C LYS A 285 10.41 -22.68 12.68
N GLU A 286 10.87 -22.42 13.90
CA GLU A 286 10.07 -22.01 15.05
C GLU A 286 10.25 -20.50 15.30
N PHE A 287 9.83 -19.68 14.33
CA PHE A 287 9.88 -18.23 14.50
C PHE A 287 8.64 -17.71 15.25
N ASN A 288 8.83 -16.61 15.99
CA ASN A 288 7.71 -15.93 16.65
C ASN A 288 7.15 -14.82 15.75
N ILE A 289 5.98 -15.07 15.17
CA ILE A 289 5.30 -14.12 14.28
C ILE A 289 4.99 -12.78 14.97
N ASP A 290 4.74 -12.78 16.28
CA ASP A 290 4.44 -11.56 17.04
C ASP A 290 5.63 -10.59 17.10
N LYS A 291 6.84 -11.08 16.84
CA LYS A 291 8.06 -10.26 16.77
C LYS A 291 8.34 -9.72 15.39
N MET A 292 7.64 -10.24 14.37
CA MET A 292 7.83 -9.77 13.00
C MET A 292 7.16 -8.42 12.80
N ASN A 293 7.93 -7.44 12.41
CA ASN A 293 7.44 -6.13 12.02
C ASN A 293 8.45 -5.43 11.10
N TRP A 294 8.01 -4.40 10.41
CA TRP A 294 8.83 -3.64 9.45
C TRP A 294 9.82 -2.64 10.07
N ARG A 295 9.95 -2.62 11.40
CA ARG A 295 10.95 -1.80 12.10
C ARG A 295 12.15 -2.62 12.57
N ASN A 296 11.97 -3.91 12.78
CA ASN A 296 12.99 -4.81 13.30
C ASN A 296 13.59 -5.65 12.18
N ALA A 297 14.84 -6.04 12.35
CA ALA A 297 15.46 -7.03 11.48
C ALA A 297 14.86 -8.43 11.73
N ASN A 298 14.20 -8.97 10.72
CA ASN A 298 13.46 -10.24 10.82
C ASN A 298 14.28 -11.45 10.36
N LEU A 299 15.43 -11.23 9.72
CA LEU A 299 16.32 -12.29 9.24
C LEU A 299 17.43 -12.52 10.25
N LYS A 300 17.49 -13.70 10.84
CA LYS A 300 18.47 -14.03 11.89
C LYS A 300 19.89 -14.19 11.36
N ASN A 301 20.00 -14.81 10.18
CA ASN A 301 21.28 -15.11 9.53
C ASN A 301 21.43 -14.31 8.22
N GLY A 302 20.91 -13.07 8.20
CA GLY A 302 21.05 -12.19 7.06
C GLY A 302 22.50 -11.75 6.83
N ILE A 303 22.79 -11.20 5.64
CA ILE A 303 24.14 -10.70 5.29
C ILE A 303 24.51 -9.49 6.17
N ILE A 304 23.51 -8.71 6.58
CA ILE A 304 23.69 -7.51 7.40
C ILE A 304 23.30 -7.86 8.85
N PRO A 305 24.13 -7.52 9.84
CA PRO A 305 23.76 -7.68 11.24
C PRO A 305 22.45 -6.95 11.59
N PRO A 306 21.56 -7.55 12.38
CA PRO A 306 20.26 -6.96 12.74
C PRO A 306 20.35 -5.53 13.26
N GLU A 307 21.23 -5.28 14.21
CA GLU A 307 21.43 -3.97 14.83
C GLU A 307 21.95 -2.90 13.85
N GLU A 308 22.74 -3.31 12.86
CA GLU A 308 23.22 -2.40 11.82
C GLU A 308 22.09 -2.02 10.84
N LEU A 309 21.25 -2.99 10.49
CA LEU A 309 20.11 -2.75 9.61
C LEU A 309 19.05 -1.84 10.25
N GLU A 310 18.76 -2.07 11.55
CA GLU A 310 17.86 -1.23 12.33
C GLU A 310 18.40 0.21 12.48
N ARG A 311 19.70 0.34 12.78
CA ARG A 311 20.38 1.63 12.85
C ARG A 311 20.29 2.38 11.53
N LEU A 312 20.58 1.71 10.41
CA LEU A 312 20.48 2.30 9.08
C LEU A 312 19.07 2.80 8.77
N ARG A 313 18.04 2.02 9.11
CA ARG A 313 16.65 2.41 8.89
C ARG A 313 16.31 3.67 9.69
N ASP A 314 16.70 3.74 10.97
CA ASP A 314 16.43 4.89 11.85
C ASP A 314 17.18 6.14 11.38
N GLU A 315 18.46 6.01 11.03
CA GLU A 315 19.24 7.11 10.46
C GLU A 315 18.68 7.59 9.12
N ALA A 316 18.25 6.67 8.26
CA ALA A 316 17.61 7.03 6.99
C ALA A 316 16.35 7.86 7.22
N TRP A 317 15.46 7.41 8.11
CA TRP A 317 14.25 8.15 8.43
C TRP A 317 14.54 9.54 8.99
N ASP A 318 15.53 9.65 9.88
CA ASP A 318 15.88 10.93 10.53
C ASP A 318 16.58 11.91 9.60
N THR A 319 17.45 11.42 8.71
CA THR A 319 18.28 12.28 7.85
C THR A 319 17.67 12.62 6.49
N VAL A 320 16.77 11.79 5.97
CA VAL A 320 16.12 12.01 4.68
C VAL A 320 14.91 12.93 4.82
N ASN A 321 14.13 12.77 5.89
CA ASN A 321 12.94 13.56 6.11
C ASN A 321 13.26 14.97 6.66
N SER A 322 12.52 15.97 6.18
CA SER A 322 12.68 17.34 6.64
C SER A 322 12.29 17.52 8.11
N ASP A 323 12.90 18.50 8.79
CA ASP A 323 12.56 18.81 10.19
C ASP A 323 11.10 19.26 10.32
N LYS A 324 10.58 19.94 9.31
CA LYS A 324 9.15 20.31 9.25
C LYS A 324 8.28 19.06 9.30
N TYR A 325 8.55 18.06 8.44
CA TYR A 325 7.80 16.80 8.42
C TYR A 325 7.88 16.08 9.76
N LYS A 326 9.08 15.96 10.33
CA LYS A 326 9.30 15.29 11.62
C LYS A 326 8.55 15.98 12.78
N ASN A 327 8.55 17.30 12.81
CA ASN A 327 7.84 18.08 13.84
C ASN A 327 6.32 17.99 13.68
N ASP A 328 5.82 18.05 12.45
CA ASP A 328 4.40 17.85 12.14
C ASP A 328 3.94 16.46 12.60
N ARG A 329 4.74 15.40 12.36
CA ARG A 329 4.45 14.04 12.85
C ARG A 329 4.41 13.94 14.37
N LYS A 330 5.36 14.56 15.08
CA LYS A 330 5.39 14.58 16.56
C LYS A 330 4.14 15.23 17.15
N SER A 331 3.64 16.30 16.54
CA SER A 331 2.44 16.98 17.00
C SER A 331 1.14 16.17 16.88
N LEU A 332 1.19 15.05 16.14
CA LEU A 332 0.07 14.14 15.95
C LEU A 332 0.08 12.94 16.92
N ILE A 333 1.18 12.76 17.65
CA ILE A 333 1.27 11.78 18.73
C ILE A 333 0.61 12.45 19.94
N ILE A 334 -0.62 12.09 20.21
CA ILE A 334 -1.29 12.44 21.46
C ILE A 334 -0.81 11.40 22.47
N ASP A 335 -0.25 11.87 23.59
CA ASP A 335 0.15 11.07 24.75
C ASP A 335 -0.99 10.23 25.31
#